data_8146392ad8f00cf1c1bbfc3481df8b6d
#
_entry.id   8146392ad8f00cf1c1bbfc3481df8b6d
#
_cell.length_a   1.000
_cell.length_b   1.000
_cell.length_c   1.000
_cell.angle_alpha   90.00
_cell.angle_beta   90.00
_cell.angle_gamma   90.00
#
_symmetry.space_group_name_H-M   'P 1'
#
loop_
_entity.id
_entity.type
_entity.pdbx_description
1 polymer ?
#
loop_
_entity_poly.entity_id
_entity_poly.type
_entity_poly.pdbx_seq_one_letter_code
_entity_poly.pdbx_strand_id
1 'polypeptide(L)'
;MTAWIIWGTALLAYGLFRLWYDNWSGPLKPAEIDAFLAQMAGRFEGTGNSQQVMRAFLEADDGREFVMLNLVKAQMEQVEDPKTGQMVQGFDLLKRYSQRFMPALFRNGGHPGMVGRKVGGYIDAWNTEADPDWTVFGLMRYRSRRDMIKLVRDPAFMEGHPDKLLGTLATFSFPTQRVVSFYVSPRVTV
;
A
#
# COMPACT_ATOMS: atom_id res chain seq x y z
N MET A 1 6.62 -1.48 -44.93
CA MET A 1 6.64 -2.63 -43.97
C MET A 1 7.06 -2.24 -42.58
N THR A 2 8.11 -1.46 -42.37
CA THR A 2 8.67 -1.14 -41.05
C THR A 2 7.70 -0.41 -40.11
N ALA A 3 6.93 0.58 -40.61
CA ALA A 3 5.97 1.34 -39.78
C ALA A 3 4.86 0.46 -39.19
N TRP A 4 4.30 -0.48 -39.96
CA TRP A 4 3.27 -1.38 -39.49
C TRP A 4 3.77 -2.35 -38.40
N ILE A 5 5.02 -2.79 -38.52
CA ILE A 5 5.67 -3.65 -37.51
C ILE A 5 5.85 -2.86 -36.20
N ILE A 6 6.33 -1.60 -36.27
CA ILE A 6 6.52 -0.74 -35.10
C ILE A 6 5.18 -0.52 -34.40
N TRP A 7 4.15 -0.07 -35.10
CA TRP A 7 2.85 0.18 -34.52
C TRP A 7 2.17 -1.09 -34.01
N GLY A 8 2.27 -2.19 -34.75
CA GLY A 8 1.74 -3.48 -34.29
C GLY A 8 2.39 -3.96 -33.00
N THR A 9 3.72 -3.85 -32.91
CA THR A 9 4.46 -4.19 -31.68
C THR A 9 4.09 -3.28 -30.51
N ALA A 10 3.96 -1.97 -30.74
CA ALA A 10 3.56 -1.02 -29.71
C ALA A 10 2.13 -1.29 -29.19
N LEU A 11 1.18 -1.56 -30.08
CA LEU A 11 -0.20 -1.91 -29.72
C LEU A 11 -0.27 -3.24 -28.96
N LEU A 12 0.49 -4.25 -29.38
CA LEU A 12 0.57 -5.53 -28.66
C LEU A 12 1.15 -5.34 -27.25
N ALA A 13 2.28 -4.63 -27.14
CA ALA A 13 2.89 -4.34 -25.85
C ALA A 13 1.95 -3.56 -24.93
N TYR A 14 1.25 -2.56 -25.45
CA TYR A 14 0.24 -1.80 -24.71
C TYR A 14 -0.95 -2.68 -24.29
N GLY A 15 -1.44 -3.54 -25.17
CA GLY A 15 -2.50 -4.49 -24.86
C GLY A 15 -2.11 -5.46 -23.74
N LEU A 16 -0.91 -6.04 -23.81
CA LEU A 16 -0.38 -6.91 -22.74
C LEU A 16 -0.19 -6.15 -21.42
N PHE A 17 0.31 -4.92 -21.48
CA PHE A 17 0.41 -4.05 -20.31
C PHE A 17 -0.97 -3.79 -19.69
N ARG A 18 -2.00 -3.48 -20.50
CA ARG A 18 -3.37 -3.25 -20.02
C ARG A 18 -3.99 -4.52 -19.42
N LEU A 19 -3.75 -5.68 -20.01
CA LEU A 19 -4.19 -6.97 -19.46
C LEU A 19 -3.57 -7.24 -18.08
N TRP A 20 -2.33 -6.85 -17.87
CA TRP A 20 -1.68 -6.95 -16.57
C TRP A 20 -2.09 -5.82 -15.62
N TYR A 21 -2.17 -4.57 -16.10
CA TYR A 21 -2.36 -3.38 -15.26
C TYR A 21 -3.79 -3.23 -14.75
N ASP A 22 -4.78 -3.59 -15.56
CA ASP A 22 -6.18 -3.54 -15.18
C ASP A 22 -6.59 -4.82 -14.44
N ASN A 23 -7.44 -4.67 -13.41
CA ASN A 23 -8.02 -5.82 -12.73
C ASN A 23 -9.25 -6.33 -13.50
N TRP A 24 -9.19 -7.58 -13.96
CA TRP A 24 -10.29 -8.24 -14.68
C TRP A 24 -11.03 -9.28 -13.83
N SER A 25 -10.59 -9.49 -12.57
CA SER A 25 -11.14 -10.56 -11.71
C SER A 25 -12.44 -10.16 -11.01
N GLY A 26 -12.90 -8.92 -11.15
CA GLY A 26 -14.06 -8.40 -10.46
C GLY A 26 -13.92 -8.33 -8.93
N PRO A 27 -15.02 -8.08 -8.21
CA PRO A 27 -15.04 -7.98 -6.76
C PRO A 27 -14.65 -9.29 -6.05
N LEU A 28 -14.25 -9.16 -4.79
CA LEU A 28 -13.98 -10.28 -3.89
C LEU A 28 -15.28 -11.08 -3.62
N LYS A 29 -15.13 -12.39 -3.52
CA LYS A 29 -16.23 -13.26 -3.08
C LYS A 29 -16.22 -13.38 -1.56
N PRO A 30 -17.38 -13.58 -0.89
CA PRO A 30 -17.46 -13.74 0.57
C PRO A 30 -16.48 -14.79 1.12
N ALA A 31 -16.35 -15.93 0.46
CA ALA A 31 -15.43 -16.99 0.88
C ALA A 31 -13.95 -16.56 0.82
N GLU A 32 -13.56 -15.69 -0.13
CA GLU A 32 -12.19 -15.14 -0.18
C GLU A 32 -11.91 -14.20 0.99
N ILE A 33 -12.92 -13.41 1.38
CA ILE A 33 -12.86 -12.49 2.52
C ILE A 33 -12.73 -13.29 3.82
N ASP A 34 -13.59 -14.27 4.03
CA ASP A 34 -13.58 -15.10 5.24
C ASP A 34 -12.27 -15.88 5.38
N ALA A 35 -11.76 -16.46 4.31
CA ALA A 35 -10.48 -17.16 4.30
C ALA A 35 -9.30 -16.22 4.62
N PHE A 36 -9.33 -14.98 4.13
CA PHE A 36 -8.31 -14.00 4.45
C PHE A 36 -8.39 -13.55 5.92
N LEU A 37 -9.57 -13.21 6.42
CA LEU A 37 -9.75 -12.75 7.79
C LEU A 37 -9.44 -13.84 8.82
N ALA A 38 -9.78 -15.09 8.54
CA ALA A 38 -9.38 -16.22 9.37
C ALA A 38 -7.86 -16.37 9.47
N GLN A 39 -7.15 -16.20 8.36
CA GLN A 39 -5.68 -16.23 8.33
C GLN A 39 -5.05 -15.07 9.12
N MET A 40 -5.74 -13.92 9.18
CA MET A 40 -5.25 -12.70 9.80
C MET A 40 -5.70 -12.52 11.26
N ALA A 41 -6.51 -13.39 11.82
CA ALA A 41 -7.19 -13.21 13.11
C ALA A 41 -6.22 -12.79 14.24
N GLY A 42 -5.11 -13.48 14.42
CA GLY A 42 -4.13 -13.16 15.48
C GLY A 42 -3.31 -11.89 15.26
N ARG A 43 -3.47 -11.19 14.12
CA ARG A 43 -2.70 -9.98 13.79
C ARG A 43 -3.40 -8.68 14.14
N PHE A 44 -4.65 -8.76 14.52
CA PHE A 44 -5.42 -7.61 14.98
C PHE A 44 -5.26 -7.39 16.49
N GLU A 45 -4.86 -8.43 17.23
CA GLU A 45 -4.67 -8.38 18.67
C GLU A 45 -3.50 -7.46 19.06
N GLY A 46 -3.69 -6.63 20.07
CA GLY A 46 -2.66 -5.72 20.58
C GLY A 46 -2.24 -4.60 19.62
N THR A 47 -2.95 -4.41 18.51
CA THR A 47 -2.74 -3.32 17.57
C THR A 47 -3.94 -2.38 17.53
N GLY A 48 -3.77 -1.18 16.97
CA GLY A 48 -4.89 -0.27 16.68
C GLY A 48 -5.77 -0.71 15.48
N ASN A 49 -5.48 -1.88 14.88
CA ASN A 49 -6.22 -2.38 13.73
C ASN A 49 -7.50 -3.08 14.17
N SER A 50 -8.56 -2.95 13.38
CA SER A 50 -9.85 -3.59 13.61
C SER A 50 -10.17 -4.61 12.53
N GLN A 51 -10.44 -5.85 12.93
CA GLN A 51 -10.93 -6.89 12.01
C GLN A 51 -12.27 -6.49 11.39
N GLN A 52 -13.13 -5.78 12.14
CA GLN A 52 -14.40 -5.29 11.64
C GLN A 52 -14.23 -4.24 10.55
N VAL A 53 -13.31 -3.28 10.75
CA VAL A 53 -12.97 -2.27 9.74
C VAL A 53 -12.41 -2.93 8.48
N MET A 54 -11.52 -3.90 8.63
CA MET A 54 -10.96 -4.66 7.52
C MET A 54 -12.06 -5.42 6.78
N ARG A 55 -12.96 -6.09 7.49
CA ARG A 55 -14.10 -6.80 6.88
C ARG A 55 -14.98 -5.85 6.08
N ALA A 56 -15.42 -4.76 6.67
CA ALA A 56 -16.24 -3.76 5.99
C ALA A 56 -15.56 -3.20 4.72
N PHE A 57 -14.26 -2.94 4.80
CA PHE A 57 -13.48 -2.53 3.64
C PHE A 57 -13.48 -3.60 2.53
N LEU A 58 -13.32 -4.88 2.85
CA LEU A 58 -13.28 -5.96 1.87
C LEU A 58 -14.67 -6.28 1.29
N GLU A 59 -15.72 -6.23 2.09
CA GLU A 59 -17.11 -6.46 1.66
C GLU A 59 -17.62 -5.35 0.73
N ALA A 60 -17.13 -4.12 0.90
CA ALA A 60 -17.43 -3.00 0.00
C ALA A 60 -16.63 -3.04 -1.32
N ASP A 61 -15.99 -4.18 -1.68
CA ASP A 61 -15.17 -4.28 -2.90
C ASP A 61 -16.03 -4.14 -4.16
N ASP A 62 -15.72 -3.13 -4.95
CA ASP A 62 -16.32 -2.88 -6.27
C ASP A 62 -15.47 -3.40 -7.44
N GLY A 63 -14.39 -4.12 -7.15
CA GLY A 63 -13.43 -4.65 -8.12
C GLY A 63 -12.49 -3.60 -8.70
N ARG A 64 -12.60 -2.34 -8.26
CA ARG A 64 -11.79 -1.24 -8.79
C ARG A 64 -10.49 -1.06 -8.02
N GLU A 65 -9.62 -0.23 -8.63
CA GLU A 65 -8.40 0.24 -7.97
C GLU A 65 -8.71 1.14 -6.78
N PHE A 66 -7.78 1.16 -5.86
CA PHE A 66 -7.79 2.12 -4.76
C PHE A 66 -6.36 2.56 -4.44
N VAL A 67 -6.24 3.65 -3.70
CA VAL A 67 -4.97 4.18 -3.23
C VAL A 67 -4.96 4.15 -1.71
N MET A 68 -3.98 3.48 -1.13
CA MET A 68 -3.74 3.55 0.30
C MET A 68 -2.90 4.79 0.59
N LEU A 69 -3.47 5.73 1.33
CA LEU A 69 -2.71 6.81 1.93
C LEU A 69 -2.06 6.28 3.20
N ASN A 70 -0.76 6.46 3.34
CA ASN A 70 0.01 6.09 4.51
C ASN A 70 0.69 7.32 5.08
N LEU A 71 0.47 7.59 6.37
CA LEU A 71 1.22 8.55 7.14
C LEU A 71 2.10 7.78 8.12
N VAL A 72 3.36 8.15 8.22
CA VAL A 72 4.35 7.45 9.03
C VAL A 72 5.11 8.47 9.89
N LYS A 73 5.16 8.22 11.18
CA LYS A 73 6.11 8.82 12.11
C LYS A 73 7.26 7.84 12.28
N ALA A 74 8.38 8.13 11.64
CA ALA A 74 9.54 7.26 11.68
C ALA A 74 10.22 7.29 13.03
N GLN A 75 10.78 6.14 13.45
CA GLN A 75 11.66 6.06 14.59
C GLN A 75 13.03 6.63 14.21
N MET A 76 13.38 7.79 14.79
CA MET A 76 14.65 8.46 14.53
C MET A 76 15.75 8.13 15.53
N GLU A 77 15.39 7.47 16.63
CA GLU A 77 16.33 7.03 17.67
C GLU A 77 16.89 5.65 17.36
N GLN A 78 17.93 5.25 18.09
CA GLN A 78 18.48 3.91 18.00
C GLN A 78 17.56 2.90 18.69
N VAL A 79 17.39 1.77 18.03
CA VAL A 79 16.63 0.60 18.54
C VAL A 79 17.46 -0.66 18.35
N GLU A 80 17.22 -1.66 19.17
CA GLU A 80 17.86 -2.98 19.00
C GLU A 80 17.26 -3.69 17.79
N ASP A 81 18.11 -4.09 16.84
CA ASP A 81 17.72 -4.94 15.72
C ASP A 81 17.54 -6.38 16.21
N PRO A 82 16.33 -6.96 16.18
CA PRO A 82 16.06 -8.28 16.69
C PRO A 82 16.78 -9.40 15.92
N LYS A 83 17.32 -9.10 14.72
CA LYS A 83 18.05 -10.06 13.90
C LYS A 83 19.52 -10.16 14.25
N THR A 84 20.10 -9.07 14.76
CA THR A 84 21.54 -8.97 15.01
C THR A 84 21.88 -8.68 16.47
N GLY A 85 20.93 -8.22 17.29
CA GLY A 85 21.13 -7.73 18.63
C GLY A 85 21.89 -6.40 18.71
N GLN A 86 22.14 -5.76 17.57
CA GLN A 86 22.88 -4.50 17.52
C GLN A 86 21.95 -3.30 17.58
N MET A 87 22.43 -2.21 18.17
CA MET A 87 21.74 -0.92 18.13
C MET A 87 21.89 -0.31 16.74
N VAL A 88 20.77 -0.02 16.07
CA VAL A 88 20.70 0.57 14.73
C VAL A 88 19.74 1.76 14.73
N GLN A 89 19.90 2.66 13.77
CA GLN A 89 18.91 3.73 13.60
C GLN A 89 17.56 3.14 13.18
N GLY A 90 16.49 3.49 13.90
CA GLY A 90 15.15 2.99 13.58
C GLY A 90 14.74 3.30 12.15
N PHE A 91 15.13 4.46 11.62
CA PHE A 91 14.90 4.80 10.22
C PHE A 91 15.56 3.84 9.21
N ASP A 92 16.68 3.20 9.57
CA ASP A 92 17.32 2.20 8.69
C ASP A 92 16.51 0.90 8.64
N LEU A 93 15.80 0.55 9.72
CA LEU A 93 14.83 -0.55 9.71
C LEU A 93 13.67 -0.24 8.76
N LEU A 94 13.14 0.98 8.78
CA LEU A 94 12.09 1.40 7.85
C LEU A 94 12.56 1.36 6.39
N LYS A 95 13.81 1.75 6.10
CA LYS A 95 14.41 1.58 4.77
C LYS A 95 14.51 0.10 4.39
N ARG A 96 14.97 -0.77 5.30
CA ARG A 96 15.08 -2.22 5.08
C ARG A 96 13.71 -2.84 4.79
N TYR A 97 12.68 -2.44 5.52
CA TYR A 97 11.29 -2.80 5.20
C TYR A 97 10.92 -2.36 3.78
N SER A 98 11.19 -1.10 3.42
CA SER A 98 10.83 -0.56 2.11
C SER A 98 11.50 -1.29 0.95
N GLN A 99 12.74 -1.73 1.12
CA GLN A 99 13.48 -2.53 0.12
C GLN A 99 12.82 -3.89 -0.17
N ARG A 100 12.10 -4.46 0.80
CA ARG A 100 11.33 -5.71 0.63
C ARG A 100 9.91 -5.44 0.17
N PHE A 101 9.31 -4.41 0.71
CA PHE A 101 7.93 -4.01 0.41
C PHE A 101 7.74 -3.62 -1.06
N MET A 102 8.63 -2.78 -1.62
CA MET A 102 8.44 -2.26 -2.99
C MET A 102 8.43 -3.35 -4.06
N PRO A 103 9.40 -4.30 -4.10
CA PRO A 103 9.32 -5.41 -5.05
C PRO A 103 8.08 -6.29 -4.86
N ALA A 104 7.68 -6.56 -3.60
CA ALA A 104 6.47 -7.31 -3.30
C ALA A 104 5.21 -6.58 -3.79
N LEU A 105 5.14 -5.26 -3.59
CA LEU A 105 4.06 -4.41 -4.10
C LEU A 105 3.92 -4.53 -5.62
N PHE A 106 5.03 -4.38 -6.35
CA PHE A 106 5.03 -4.50 -7.82
C PHE A 106 4.62 -5.89 -8.29
N ARG A 107 5.15 -6.95 -7.71
CA ARG A 107 4.76 -8.33 -8.06
C ARG A 107 3.26 -8.57 -7.89
N ASN A 108 2.66 -7.94 -6.90
CA ASN A 108 1.25 -8.08 -6.58
C ASN A 108 0.37 -6.99 -7.24
N GLY A 109 0.87 -6.34 -8.30
CA GLY A 109 0.10 -5.42 -9.12
C GLY A 109 -0.16 -4.04 -8.52
N GLY A 110 0.57 -3.69 -7.46
CA GLY A 110 0.57 -2.35 -6.90
C GLY A 110 1.80 -1.55 -7.33
N HIS A 111 1.77 -0.25 -7.10
CA HIS A 111 2.93 0.62 -7.26
C HIS A 111 2.79 1.90 -6.42
N PRO A 112 3.89 2.58 -6.06
CA PRO A 112 3.81 3.89 -5.44
C PRO A 112 3.25 4.90 -6.45
N GLY A 113 2.26 5.68 -6.03
CA GLY A 113 1.80 6.86 -6.76
C GLY A 113 2.61 8.09 -6.39
N MET A 114 2.90 8.24 -5.09
CA MET A 114 3.75 9.31 -4.56
C MET A 114 4.33 8.89 -3.21
N VAL A 115 5.56 9.27 -2.96
CA VAL A 115 6.19 9.18 -1.64
C VAL A 115 6.84 10.52 -1.35
N GLY A 116 6.62 11.07 -0.17
CA GLY A 116 7.18 12.36 0.23
C GLY A 116 7.56 12.41 1.70
N ARG A 117 8.39 13.37 2.03
CA ARG A 117 8.70 13.73 3.41
C ARG A 117 7.96 15.00 3.80
N LYS A 118 7.55 15.08 5.05
CA LYS A 118 7.03 16.31 5.64
C LYS A 118 8.15 17.36 5.72
N VAL A 119 7.84 18.59 5.34
CA VAL A 119 8.80 19.71 5.32
C VAL A 119 8.39 20.87 6.23
N GLY A 120 7.23 20.77 6.90
CA GLY A 120 6.73 21.78 7.83
C GLY A 120 5.58 21.22 8.66
N GLY A 121 5.15 21.97 9.70
CA GLY A 121 3.95 21.66 10.48
C GLY A 121 2.66 21.88 9.67
N TYR A 122 1.52 21.73 10.32
CA TYR A 122 0.23 22.06 9.73
C TYR A 122 0.16 23.55 9.38
N ILE A 123 -0.04 23.87 8.09
CA ILE A 123 -0.20 25.26 7.62
C ILE A 123 -1.64 25.72 7.79
N ASP A 124 -2.59 24.80 7.54
CA ASP A 124 -4.01 25.00 7.72
C ASP A 124 -4.58 23.82 8.50
N ALA A 125 -5.12 24.11 9.67
CA ALA A 125 -5.67 23.11 10.59
C ALA A 125 -6.87 23.70 11.33
N TRP A 126 -8.01 23.04 11.21
CA TRP A 126 -9.25 23.47 11.84
C TRP A 126 -9.99 22.27 12.43
N ASN A 127 -10.41 22.39 13.69
CA ASN A 127 -11.09 21.31 14.44
C ASN A 127 -10.36 19.95 14.37
N THR A 128 -9.05 19.98 14.45
CA THR A 128 -8.20 18.78 14.48
C THR A 128 -7.26 18.82 15.67
N GLU A 129 -6.73 17.66 16.03
CA GLU A 129 -5.69 17.55 17.03
C GLU A 129 -4.37 18.17 16.55
N ALA A 130 -3.47 18.42 17.51
CA ALA A 130 -2.13 18.91 17.20
C ALA A 130 -1.40 17.97 16.21
N ASP A 131 -0.49 18.54 15.43
CA ASP A 131 0.35 17.77 14.52
C ASP A 131 1.15 16.69 15.27
N PRO A 132 0.94 15.40 14.99
CA PRO A 132 1.64 14.32 15.66
C PRO A 132 3.07 14.09 15.15
N ASP A 133 3.64 15.05 14.41
CA ASP A 133 4.98 14.99 13.82
C ASP A 133 5.17 13.86 12.81
N TRP A 134 4.24 13.71 11.88
CA TRP A 134 4.44 12.83 10.74
C TRP A 134 5.73 13.16 10.01
N THR A 135 6.50 12.15 9.60
CA THR A 135 7.80 12.34 8.92
C THR A 135 7.72 12.06 7.43
N VAL A 136 6.99 11.02 7.06
CA VAL A 136 6.87 10.53 5.69
C VAL A 136 5.42 10.24 5.36
N PHE A 137 5.03 10.47 4.12
CA PHE A 137 3.78 9.96 3.59
C PHE A 137 4.00 9.14 2.31
N GLY A 138 3.06 8.23 2.04
CA GLY A 138 3.07 7.44 0.82
C GLY A 138 1.67 7.18 0.31
N LEU A 139 1.47 7.37 -0.99
CA LEU A 139 0.28 6.96 -1.73
C LEU A 139 0.63 5.69 -2.50
N MET A 140 0.06 4.56 -2.09
CA MET A 140 0.30 3.26 -2.72
C MET A 140 -0.94 2.84 -3.48
N ARG A 141 -0.85 2.75 -4.79
CA ARG A 141 -1.95 2.29 -5.64
C ARG A 141 -1.99 0.78 -5.68
N TYR A 142 -3.18 0.23 -5.58
CA TYR A 142 -3.51 -1.19 -5.76
C TYR A 142 -4.55 -1.34 -6.86
N ARG A 143 -4.37 -2.31 -7.76
CA ARG A 143 -5.35 -2.58 -8.83
C ARG A 143 -6.69 -3.06 -8.28
N SER A 144 -6.66 -3.78 -7.13
CA SER A 144 -7.84 -4.32 -6.46
C SER A 144 -7.54 -4.65 -4.99
N ARG A 145 -8.58 -4.84 -4.20
CA ARG A 145 -8.46 -5.37 -2.83
C ARG A 145 -7.89 -6.79 -2.81
N ARG A 146 -8.17 -7.58 -3.85
CA ARG A 146 -7.57 -8.92 -4.02
C ARG A 146 -6.05 -8.86 -4.16
N ASP A 147 -5.49 -7.88 -4.88
CA ASP A 147 -4.04 -7.73 -5.01
C ASP A 147 -3.40 -7.25 -3.70
N MET A 148 -4.10 -6.44 -2.91
CA MET A 148 -3.68 -6.12 -1.55
C MET A 148 -3.64 -7.38 -0.67
N ILE A 149 -4.65 -8.25 -0.73
CA ILE A 149 -4.64 -9.54 -0.02
C ILE A 149 -3.43 -10.38 -0.43
N LYS A 150 -3.12 -10.46 -1.72
CA LYS A 150 -1.93 -11.18 -2.21
C LYS A 150 -0.65 -10.60 -1.64
N LEU A 151 -0.51 -9.26 -1.64
CA LEU A 151 0.64 -8.59 -1.06
C LEU A 151 0.80 -8.90 0.43
N VAL A 152 -0.29 -8.83 1.20
CA VAL A 152 -0.25 -9.13 2.65
C VAL A 152 0.16 -10.58 2.93
N ARG A 153 -0.07 -11.49 1.98
CA ARG A 153 0.36 -12.88 2.02
C ARG A 153 1.76 -13.13 1.45
N ASP A 154 2.34 -12.14 0.79
CA ASP A 154 3.68 -12.28 0.19
C ASP A 154 4.75 -12.50 1.29
N PRO A 155 5.57 -13.57 1.21
CA PRO A 155 6.58 -13.86 2.22
C PRO A 155 7.55 -12.72 2.49
N ALA A 156 7.97 -11.99 1.44
CA ALA A 156 8.90 -10.87 1.59
C ALA A 156 8.26 -9.68 2.34
N PHE A 157 6.96 -9.41 2.10
CA PHE A 157 6.20 -8.44 2.87
C PHE A 157 6.13 -8.85 4.35
N MET A 158 5.81 -10.12 4.58
CA MET A 158 5.65 -10.67 5.91
C MET A 158 6.95 -10.65 6.73
N GLU A 159 8.06 -11.04 6.10
CA GLU A 159 9.39 -11.01 6.70
C GLU A 159 9.88 -9.59 7.04
N GLY A 160 9.45 -8.61 6.23
CA GLY A 160 9.78 -7.20 6.46
C GLY A 160 8.93 -6.51 7.52
N HIS A 161 7.78 -7.06 7.90
CA HIS A 161 6.83 -6.38 8.77
C HIS A 161 7.36 -6.00 10.16
N PRO A 162 8.15 -6.84 10.84
CA PRO A 162 8.80 -6.46 12.11
C PRO A 162 9.71 -5.23 11.97
N ASP A 163 10.43 -5.11 10.85
CA ASP A 163 11.28 -3.96 10.59
C ASP A 163 10.45 -2.65 10.47
N LYS A 164 9.22 -2.73 9.91
CA LYS A 164 8.29 -1.61 9.90
C LYS A 164 7.87 -1.22 11.31
N LEU A 165 7.49 -2.18 12.13
CA LEU A 165 7.00 -1.91 13.49
C LEU A 165 8.08 -1.22 14.35
N LEU A 166 9.32 -1.71 14.28
CA LEU A 166 10.43 -1.12 15.03
C LEU A 166 10.95 0.18 14.42
N GLY A 167 10.86 0.33 13.10
CA GLY A 167 11.27 1.51 12.37
C GLY A 167 10.27 2.67 12.39
N THR A 168 9.12 2.50 13.09
CA THR A 168 8.08 3.53 13.17
C THR A 168 7.57 3.72 14.60
N LEU A 169 7.36 4.97 15.01
CA LEU A 169 6.67 5.33 16.25
C LEU A 169 5.16 5.27 16.08
N ALA A 170 4.67 5.63 14.90
CA ALA A 170 3.26 5.56 14.55
C ALA A 170 3.09 5.39 13.05
N THR A 171 2.02 4.72 12.66
CA THR A 171 1.59 4.65 11.28
C THR A 171 0.06 4.77 11.22
N PHE A 172 -0.39 5.47 10.22
CA PHE A 172 -1.80 5.67 9.94
C PHE A 172 -2.05 5.42 8.46
N SER A 173 -3.00 4.55 8.15
CA SER A 173 -3.27 4.17 6.77
C SER A 173 -4.77 4.06 6.54
N PHE A 174 -5.26 4.64 5.46
CA PHE A 174 -6.63 4.42 5.03
C PHE A 174 -6.75 4.36 3.51
N PRO A 175 -7.69 3.56 3.00
CA PRO A 175 -7.94 3.43 1.57
C PRO A 175 -8.73 4.64 1.06
N THR A 176 -8.39 5.08 -0.14
CA THR A 176 -9.10 6.13 -0.88
C THR A 176 -9.38 5.66 -2.30
N GLN A 177 -10.48 6.13 -2.89
CA GLN A 177 -10.72 6.00 -4.33
C GLN A 177 -10.60 7.36 -5.00
N ARG A 178 -10.10 7.36 -6.21
CA ARG A 178 -9.92 8.58 -6.99
C ARG A 178 -11.28 9.13 -7.44
N VAL A 179 -11.60 10.34 -7.00
CA VAL A 179 -12.82 11.04 -7.42
C VAL A 179 -12.55 11.90 -8.66
N VAL A 180 -11.41 12.63 -8.66
CA VAL A 180 -10.99 13.48 -9.78
C VAL A 180 -9.53 13.19 -10.10
N SER A 181 -9.18 13.13 -11.38
CA SER A 181 -7.80 12.98 -11.81
C SER A 181 -7.51 14.00 -12.91
N PHE A 182 -6.47 14.79 -12.71
CA PHE A 182 -5.92 15.66 -13.75
C PHE A 182 -5.06 14.91 -14.76
N TYR A 183 -4.75 13.64 -14.47
CA TYR A 183 -4.12 12.74 -15.43
C TYR A 183 -5.21 12.04 -16.23
N VAL A 184 -5.05 11.97 -17.53
CA VAL A 184 -6.00 11.28 -18.41
C VAL A 184 -6.08 9.82 -18.02
N SER A 185 -7.15 9.44 -17.33
CA SER A 185 -7.50 8.06 -17.06
C SER A 185 -8.85 7.77 -17.71
N PRO A 186 -8.97 6.73 -18.53
CA PRO A 186 -10.23 6.44 -19.24
C PRO A 186 -11.37 5.95 -18.35
N ARG A 187 -11.17 5.87 -17.02
CA ARG A 187 -12.18 5.38 -16.07
C ARG A 187 -12.34 6.33 -14.89
N VAL A 188 -12.80 7.54 -15.15
CA VAL A 188 -13.44 8.37 -14.13
C VAL A 188 -14.94 8.14 -14.27
N THR A 189 -15.51 7.31 -13.42
CA THR A 189 -16.96 7.30 -13.17
C THR A 189 -17.18 7.94 -11.82
N VAL A 190 -17.89 9.05 -11.82
CA VAL A 190 -18.48 9.68 -10.62
C VAL A 190 -19.55 8.76 -10.05
#